data_02afcf71baf24e53c7862e7d46118542
#
_entry.id   02afcf71baf24e53c7862e7d46118542
#
_cell.length_a   1.000
_cell.length_b   1.000
_cell.length_c   1.000
_cell.angle_alpha   90.00
_cell.angle_beta   90.00
_cell.angle_gamma   90.00
#
_symmetry.space_group_name_H-M   'P 1'
#
loop_
_entity.id
_entity.type
_entity.pdbx_description
1 polymer ?
#
loop_
_entity_poly.entity_id
_entity_poly.type
_entity_poly.pdbx_seq_one_letter_code
_entity_poly.pdbx_strand_id
1 'polypeptide(L)'
;MVMLDLPYPPSTNRYYRHVGFRTLISREGRTFRTNVCALLAGGGPRKPPVGGRIALCMDAFPPDNRRRDLDNLQKSVLDALQHAGVYEDDSQVDLLLTRRRQVVPAGRLSVEVLDLPLQRCPLCGSDMTNVGMN
;
A
#
# COMPACT_ATOMS: atom_id res chain seq x y z
N MET A 1 11.84 4.24 -7.10
CA MET A 1 10.38 4.16 -7.31
C MET A 1 9.97 2.71 -7.53
N VAL A 2 8.91 2.29 -6.87
CA VAL A 2 8.32 0.95 -7.04
C VAL A 2 6.84 1.12 -7.35
N MET A 3 6.36 0.46 -8.41
CA MET A 3 4.93 0.42 -8.76
C MET A 3 4.41 -1.01 -8.65
N LEU A 4 3.30 -1.20 -7.97
CA LEU A 4 2.71 -2.50 -7.71
C LEU A 4 1.22 -2.46 -8.01
N ASP A 5 0.71 -3.52 -8.67
CA ASP A 5 -0.71 -3.77 -8.80
C ASP A 5 -1.07 -4.97 -7.91
N LEU A 6 -1.89 -4.71 -6.90
CA LEU A 6 -2.25 -5.68 -5.88
C LEU A 6 -3.75 -6.03 -5.99
N PRO A 7 -4.14 -7.21 -5.47
CA PRO A 7 -5.57 -7.48 -5.27
C PRO A 7 -6.15 -6.46 -4.29
N TYR A 8 -7.46 -6.27 -4.32
CA TYR A 8 -8.11 -5.37 -3.38
C TYR A 8 -7.92 -5.90 -1.95
N PRO A 9 -7.41 -5.08 -1.02
CA PRO A 9 -7.08 -5.56 0.32
C PRO A 9 -8.34 -5.81 1.16
N PRO A 10 -8.28 -6.74 2.13
CA PRO A 10 -9.33 -6.82 3.13
C PRO A 10 -9.31 -5.54 3.99
N SER A 11 -10.48 -5.18 4.55
CA SER A 11 -10.54 -4.08 5.51
C SER A 11 -9.64 -4.39 6.71
N THR A 12 -9.22 -3.35 7.44
CA THR A 12 -8.42 -3.52 8.66
C THR A 12 -9.11 -4.46 9.65
N ASN A 13 -10.45 -4.36 9.77
CA ASN A 13 -11.22 -5.21 10.68
C ASN A 13 -11.25 -6.68 10.25
N ARG A 14 -11.07 -6.98 8.98
CA ARG A 14 -10.99 -8.36 8.45
C ARG A 14 -9.57 -8.87 8.34
N TYR A 15 -8.61 -7.97 8.21
CA TYR A 15 -7.20 -8.32 8.15
C TYR A 15 -6.69 -8.84 9.49
N TYR A 16 -7.15 -8.25 10.57
CA TYR A 16 -6.81 -8.65 11.92
C TYR A 16 -7.98 -9.36 12.60
N ARG A 17 -7.66 -10.22 13.55
CA ARG A 17 -8.65 -10.83 14.47
C ARG A 17 -8.21 -10.59 15.90
N HIS A 18 -9.18 -10.41 16.78
CA HIS A 18 -8.94 -10.23 18.20
C HIS A 18 -9.28 -11.50 18.95
N VAL A 19 -8.33 -12.03 19.73
CA VAL A 19 -8.51 -13.21 20.57
C VAL A 19 -8.03 -12.85 21.98
N GLY A 20 -8.97 -12.61 22.90
CA GLY A 20 -8.65 -12.08 24.23
C GLY A 20 -7.99 -10.71 24.12
N PHE A 21 -6.80 -10.57 24.71
CA PHE A 21 -6.02 -9.33 24.64
C PHE A 21 -5.04 -9.30 23.45
N ARG A 22 -5.07 -10.31 22.56
CA ARG A 22 -4.15 -10.40 21.43
C ARG A 22 -4.83 -9.97 20.14
N THR A 23 -4.06 -9.25 19.31
CA THR A 23 -4.42 -8.98 17.92
C THR A 23 -3.60 -9.89 17.03
N LEU A 24 -4.26 -10.74 16.27
CA LEU A 24 -3.63 -11.71 15.38
C LEU A 24 -4.01 -11.39 13.94
N ILE A 25 -3.19 -11.86 13.00
CA ILE A 25 -3.52 -11.78 11.58
C ILE A 25 -4.60 -12.85 11.28
N SER A 26 -5.68 -12.43 10.63
CA SER A 26 -6.76 -13.32 10.24
C SER A 26 -6.35 -14.22 9.07
N ARG A 27 -7.18 -15.21 8.75
CA ARG A 27 -7.00 -16.04 7.54
C ARG A 27 -7.00 -15.16 6.28
N GLU A 28 -7.91 -14.20 6.18
CA GLU A 28 -7.98 -13.26 5.06
C GLU A 28 -6.73 -12.40 4.98
N GLY A 29 -6.22 -11.95 6.10
CA GLY A 29 -4.98 -11.18 6.19
C GLY A 29 -3.77 -11.98 5.73
N ARG A 30 -3.67 -13.24 6.16
CA ARG A 30 -2.59 -14.14 5.73
C ARG A 30 -2.65 -14.41 4.23
N THR A 31 -3.84 -14.62 3.69
CA THR A 31 -4.03 -14.82 2.25
C THR A 31 -3.58 -13.59 1.47
N PHE A 32 -3.96 -12.41 1.92
CA PHE A 32 -3.53 -11.16 1.29
C PHE A 32 -2.00 -11.00 1.31
N ARG A 33 -1.36 -11.24 2.45
CA ARG A 33 0.10 -11.22 2.57
C ARG A 33 0.78 -12.19 1.59
N THR A 34 0.26 -13.41 1.52
CA THR A 34 0.78 -14.45 0.63
C THR A 34 0.68 -14.02 -0.83
N ASN A 35 -0.46 -13.44 -1.22
CA ASN A 35 -0.67 -12.96 -2.59
C ASN A 35 0.26 -11.81 -2.93
N VAL A 36 0.47 -10.87 -2.01
CA VAL A 36 1.41 -9.76 -2.21
C VAL A 36 2.83 -10.29 -2.38
N CYS A 37 3.26 -11.21 -1.52
CA CYS A 37 4.59 -11.83 -1.62
C CYS A 37 4.78 -12.55 -2.95
N ALA A 38 3.76 -13.29 -3.40
CA ALA A 38 3.82 -14.04 -4.67
C ALA A 38 3.95 -13.09 -5.87
N LEU A 39 3.23 -11.98 -5.88
CA LEU A 39 3.32 -10.99 -6.95
C LEU A 39 4.71 -10.36 -7.02
N LEU A 40 5.31 -10.07 -5.88
CA LEU A 40 6.66 -9.50 -5.81
C LEU A 40 7.72 -10.51 -6.24
N ALA A 41 7.56 -11.79 -5.88
CA ALA A 41 8.49 -12.86 -6.25
C ALA A 41 8.46 -13.16 -7.75
N GLY A 42 7.33 -12.99 -8.42
CA GLY A 42 7.18 -13.23 -9.86
C GLY A 42 7.82 -12.20 -10.76
N GLY A 43 8.30 -11.09 -10.22
CA GLY A 43 8.85 -9.96 -10.98
C GLY A 43 10.36 -10.01 -11.25
N GLY A 44 11.03 -11.17 -11.10
CA GLY A 44 12.47 -11.30 -11.29
C GLY A 44 13.24 -11.42 -9.98
N PRO A 45 14.56 -11.13 -9.97
CA PRO A 45 15.37 -11.23 -8.76
C PRO A 45 14.83 -10.31 -7.66
N ARG A 46 14.90 -10.80 -6.42
CA ARG A 46 14.42 -10.08 -5.24
C ARG A 46 15.15 -8.75 -5.10
N LYS A 47 14.40 -7.67 -5.13
CA LYS A 47 14.94 -6.32 -4.89
C LYS A 47 15.15 -6.09 -3.39
N PRO A 48 16.19 -5.35 -2.99
CA PRO A 48 16.36 -4.98 -1.59
C PRO A 48 15.21 -4.05 -1.16
N PRO A 49 14.89 -4.00 0.14
CA PRO A 49 13.91 -3.05 0.65
C PRO A 49 14.32 -1.61 0.34
N VAL A 50 13.31 -0.77 0.05
CA VAL A 50 13.53 0.66 -0.15
C VAL A 50 13.98 1.28 1.17
N GLY A 51 15.11 2.01 1.17
CA GLY A 51 15.62 2.69 2.36
C GLY A 51 15.15 4.14 2.45
N GLY A 52 15.41 4.78 3.60
CA GLY A 52 15.12 6.20 3.81
C GLY A 52 13.65 6.52 3.97
N ARG A 53 13.33 7.81 3.88
CA ARG A 53 11.95 8.29 4.00
C ARG A 53 11.22 8.13 2.67
N ILE A 54 9.97 7.70 2.71
CA ILE A 54 9.20 7.37 1.52
C ILE A 54 7.79 7.98 1.57
N ALA A 55 7.23 8.14 0.37
CA ALA A 55 5.81 8.41 0.17
C ALA A 55 5.15 7.14 -0.37
N LEU A 56 3.95 6.84 0.10
CA LEU A 56 3.12 5.76 -0.38
C LEU A 56 1.84 6.33 -0.97
N CYS A 57 1.63 6.13 -2.26
CA CYS A 57 0.45 6.61 -2.96
C CYS A 57 -0.35 5.41 -3.46
N MET A 58 -1.64 5.37 -3.12
CA MET A 58 -2.52 4.26 -3.44
C MET A 58 -3.76 4.73 -4.18
N ASP A 59 -4.10 4.03 -5.26
CA ASP A 59 -5.38 4.18 -5.95
C ASP A 59 -6.20 2.90 -5.73
N ALA A 60 -7.34 3.04 -5.06
CA ALA A 60 -8.20 1.93 -4.70
C ALA A 60 -9.37 1.83 -5.69
N PHE A 61 -9.41 0.73 -6.44
CA PHE A 61 -10.48 0.41 -7.37
C PHE A 61 -11.35 -0.68 -6.71
N PRO A 62 -12.47 -0.31 -6.06
CA PRO A 62 -13.26 -1.28 -5.32
C PRO A 62 -13.94 -2.29 -6.24
N PRO A 63 -14.26 -3.51 -5.74
CA PRO A 63 -14.90 -4.54 -6.56
C PRO A 63 -16.40 -4.30 -6.78
N ASP A 64 -17.02 -3.43 -5.99
CA ASP A 64 -18.44 -3.12 -6.05
C ASP A 64 -18.71 -1.75 -5.40
N ASN A 65 -19.99 -1.34 -5.37
CA ASN A 65 -20.41 -0.04 -4.85
C ASN A 65 -20.75 -0.05 -3.35
N ARG A 66 -20.36 -1.09 -2.60
CA ARG A 66 -20.57 -1.12 -1.15
C ARG A 66 -19.83 0.03 -0.49
N ARG A 67 -20.39 0.52 0.60
CA ARG A 67 -19.76 1.57 1.41
C ARG A 67 -18.45 1.06 2.02
N ARG A 68 -17.36 1.79 1.76
CA ARG A 68 -16.02 1.51 2.30
C ARG A 68 -15.32 2.81 2.64
N ASP A 69 -14.61 2.82 3.77
CA ASP A 69 -13.82 3.96 4.19
C ASP A 69 -12.37 3.79 3.72
N LEU A 70 -11.74 4.86 3.24
CA LEU A 70 -10.38 4.80 2.71
C LEU A 70 -9.35 4.43 3.76
N ASP A 71 -9.51 4.92 5.00
CA ASP A 71 -8.57 4.61 6.08
C ASP A 71 -8.60 3.12 6.47
N ASN A 72 -9.68 2.44 6.15
CA ASN A 72 -9.89 1.04 6.55
C ASN A 72 -9.08 0.04 5.73
N LEU A 73 -8.41 0.48 4.68
CA LEU A 73 -7.50 -0.37 3.89
C LEU A 73 -6.02 -0.02 4.10
N GLN A 74 -5.72 1.13 4.66
CA GLN A 74 -4.34 1.64 4.73
C GLN A 74 -3.44 0.75 5.59
N LYS A 75 -3.86 0.42 6.79
CA LYS A 75 -3.04 -0.36 7.72
C LYS A 75 -2.73 -1.76 7.20
N SER A 76 -3.70 -2.42 6.59
CA SER A 76 -3.50 -3.76 6.04
C SER A 76 -2.50 -3.75 4.89
N VAL A 77 -2.54 -2.73 4.03
CA VAL A 77 -1.60 -2.59 2.93
C VAL A 77 -0.19 -2.28 3.44
N LEU A 78 -0.06 -1.32 4.36
CA LEU A 78 1.23 -0.98 4.96
C LEU A 78 1.90 -2.20 5.60
N ASP A 79 1.13 -2.98 6.33
CA ASP A 79 1.62 -4.19 6.99
C ASP A 79 2.03 -5.27 5.98
N ALA A 80 1.22 -5.50 4.96
CA ALA A 80 1.52 -6.51 3.94
C ALA A 80 2.76 -6.14 3.12
N LEU A 81 2.96 -4.89 2.79
CA LEU A 81 4.14 -4.42 2.05
C LEU A 81 5.41 -4.53 2.89
N GLN A 82 5.33 -4.20 4.18
CA GLN A 82 6.44 -4.40 5.12
C GLN A 82 6.79 -5.89 5.23
N HIS A 83 5.79 -6.73 5.42
CA HIS A 83 5.98 -8.19 5.50
C HIS A 83 6.62 -8.75 4.23
N ALA A 84 6.24 -8.23 3.06
CA ALA A 84 6.80 -8.65 1.78
C ALA A 84 8.20 -8.07 1.49
N GLY A 85 8.70 -7.19 2.34
CA GLY A 85 10.04 -6.63 2.22
C GLY A 85 10.16 -5.49 1.19
N VAL A 86 9.07 -4.81 0.88
CA VAL A 86 9.12 -3.63 -0.01
C VAL A 86 9.89 -2.49 0.66
N TYR A 87 9.72 -2.32 1.96
CA TYR A 87 10.50 -1.46 2.84
C TYR A 87 10.74 -2.20 4.15
N GLU A 88 11.64 -1.71 4.98
CA GLU A 88 11.98 -2.38 6.24
C GLU A 88 10.94 -2.16 7.33
N ASP A 89 10.41 -0.93 7.41
CA ASP A 89 9.48 -0.55 8.46
C ASP A 89 8.49 0.49 7.93
N ASP A 90 7.21 0.34 8.25
CA ASP A 90 6.17 1.30 7.84
C ASP A 90 6.35 2.69 8.47
N SER A 91 7.18 2.81 9.52
CA SER A 91 7.59 4.10 10.08
C SER A 91 8.40 4.96 9.10
N GLN A 92 8.91 4.39 8.01
CA GLN A 92 9.58 5.12 6.93
C GLN A 92 8.61 6.02 6.14
N VAL A 93 7.31 5.75 6.21
CA VAL A 93 6.29 6.46 5.44
C VAL A 93 6.00 7.82 6.07
N ASP A 94 6.42 8.89 5.40
CA ASP A 94 6.16 10.27 5.82
C ASP A 94 4.96 10.89 5.10
N LEU A 95 4.60 10.36 3.93
CA LEU A 95 3.42 10.80 3.17
C LEU A 95 2.61 9.56 2.77
N LEU A 96 1.34 9.57 3.12
CA LEU A 96 0.40 8.52 2.76
C LEU A 96 -0.78 9.15 2.02
N LEU A 97 -0.93 8.82 0.74
CA LEU A 97 -2.01 9.33 -0.10
C LEU A 97 -2.84 8.15 -0.60
N THR A 98 -4.14 8.21 -0.36
CA THR A 98 -5.07 7.18 -0.82
C THR A 98 -6.23 7.85 -1.55
N ARG A 99 -6.51 7.37 -2.77
CA ARG A 99 -7.64 7.85 -3.58
C ARG A 99 -8.57 6.71 -3.91
N ARG A 100 -9.88 6.99 -3.84
CA ARG A 100 -10.90 6.07 -4.39
C ARG A 100 -11.06 6.34 -5.87
N ARG A 101 -10.98 5.25 -6.65
CA ARG A 101 -11.19 5.28 -8.08
C ARG A 101 -12.48 4.52 -8.42
N GLN A 102 -12.75 4.35 -9.70
CA GLN A 102 -13.93 3.64 -10.16
C GLN A 102 -13.94 2.17 -9.77
N VAL A 103 -15.13 1.59 -9.70
CA VAL A 103 -15.33 0.16 -9.50
C VAL A 103 -14.74 -0.61 -10.69
N VAL A 104 -13.99 -1.68 -10.39
CA VAL A 104 -13.53 -2.63 -11.41
C VAL A 104 -13.85 -4.05 -10.93
N PRO A 105 -14.14 -4.99 -11.85
CA PRO A 105 -14.42 -6.37 -11.46
C PRO A 105 -13.29 -6.96 -10.62
N ALA A 106 -13.63 -7.66 -9.53
CA ALA A 106 -12.73 -8.24 -8.56
C ALA A 106 -11.91 -7.23 -7.72
N GLY A 107 -12.00 -5.94 -8.04
CA GLY A 107 -11.23 -4.92 -7.36
C GLY A 107 -9.74 -4.93 -7.69
N ARG A 108 -9.07 -3.82 -7.37
CA ARG A 108 -7.63 -3.69 -7.58
C ARG A 108 -7.09 -2.55 -6.70
N LEU A 109 -5.85 -2.67 -6.29
CA LEU A 109 -5.12 -1.60 -5.62
C LEU A 109 -3.82 -1.31 -6.38
N SER A 110 -3.67 -0.08 -6.86
CA SER A 110 -2.44 0.37 -7.49
C SER A 110 -1.61 1.10 -6.43
N VAL A 111 -0.38 0.69 -6.21
CA VAL A 111 0.50 1.27 -5.18
C VAL A 111 1.76 1.78 -5.84
N GLU A 112 2.13 3.00 -5.47
CA GLU A 112 3.38 3.61 -5.87
C GLU A 112 4.18 3.99 -4.63
N VAL A 113 5.42 3.49 -4.54
CA VAL A 113 6.34 3.82 -3.46
C VAL A 113 7.38 4.77 -4.02
N LEU A 114 7.47 5.97 -3.46
CA LEU A 114 8.32 7.05 -3.94
C LEU A 114 9.34 7.46 -2.89
N ASP A 115 10.55 7.74 -3.32
CA ASP A 115 11.56 8.31 -2.45
C ASP A 115 11.24 9.79 -2.14
N LEU A 116 11.51 10.19 -0.92
CA LEU A 116 11.40 11.60 -0.52
C LEU A 116 12.76 12.28 -0.56
N PRO A 117 12.83 13.56 -0.96
CA PRO A 117 11.73 14.43 -1.33
C PRO A 117 11.13 14.09 -2.70
N LEU A 118 9.83 14.41 -2.87
CA LEU A 118 9.14 14.17 -4.14
C LEU A 118 9.69 15.09 -5.24
N GLN A 119 9.89 14.53 -6.41
CA GLN A 119 10.27 15.29 -7.60
C GLN A 119 9.05 15.75 -8.41
N ARG A 120 7.96 14.99 -8.33
CA ARG A 120 6.70 15.31 -9.01
C ARG A 120 5.53 15.17 -8.05
N CYS A 121 4.54 16.01 -8.24
CA CYS A 121 3.30 15.93 -7.47
C CYS A 121 2.53 14.67 -7.85
N PRO A 122 2.18 13.79 -6.89
CA PRO A 122 1.44 12.56 -7.20
C PRO A 122 -0.01 12.81 -7.62
N LEU A 123 -0.52 14.03 -7.45
CA LEU A 123 -1.89 14.40 -7.82
C LEU A 123 -1.99 14.97 -9.23
N CYS A 124 -1.07 15.86 -9.60
CA CYS A 124 -1.14 16.57 -10.88
C CYS A 124 0.10 16.39 -11.76
N GLY A 125 1.15 15.73 -11.28
CA GLY A 125 2.37 15.47 -12.04
C GLY A 125 3.29 16.69 -12.21
N SER A 126 2.97 17.83 -11.60
CA SER A 126 3.81 19.02 -11.70
C SER A 126 5.16 18.80 -11.04
N ASP A 127 6.18 19.49 -11.57
CA ASP A 127 7.54 19.43 -11.04
C ASP A 127 7.60 20.07 -9.65
N MET A 128 8.18 19.36 -8.69
CA MET A 128 8.33 19.80 -7.30
C MET A 128 9.79 20.01 -6.90
N THR A 129 10.74 19.88 -7.82
CA THR A 129 12.17 19.96 -7.51
C THR A 129 12.58 21.31 -6.92
N ASN A 130 11.82 22.38 -7.20
CA ASN A 130 12.11 23.72 -6.72
C ASN A 130 11.22 24.17 -5.53
N VAL A 131 10.40 23.25 -5.00
CA VAL A 131 9.52 23.55 -3.87
C VAL A 131 10.29 23.35 -2.57
N GLY A 132 10.34 24.37 -1.70
CA GLY A 132 10.99 24.26 -0.40
C GLY A 132 12.46 24.67 -0.37
N MET A 133 12.95 25.31 -1.40
CA MET A 133 14.33 25.83 -1.45
C MET A 133 14.49 27.19 -0.75
N ASN A 134 13.52 27.61 0.03
CA ASN A 134 13.55 28.87 0.80
C ASN A 134 13.93 28.64 2.24
#